data_89c3b50950054146f7626f5835f0e67e
#
_entry.id   89c3b50950054146f7626f5835f0e67e
#
_cell.length_a   1.000
_cell.length_b   1.000
_cell.length_c   1.000
_cell.angle_alpha   90.00
_cell.angle_beta   90.00
_cell.angle_gamma   90.00
#
_symmetry.space_group_name_H-M   'P 1'
#
loop_
_entity.id
_entity.type
_entity.pdbx_description
1 polymer ?
#
loop_
_entity_poly.entity_id
_entity_poly.type
_entity_poly.pdbx_seq_one_letter_code
_entity_poly.pdbx_strand_id
1 'polypeptide(L)'
;MAQRKGKTVILESKPCIIANAGVAGKKESEGPLGEEFDETYEDTTMGQDCWEKSETELMKRAIELAISKSAKEKTEIDAVFSGDLLNQCIGSTFALREMNIPSVGLYGACSTMALSLCVAALSIESGGFSTVVAATSSHFCSAEKQFRYPLEYGGQRTPTAQWTVTGSGAAVISKERSDISPYIDKIHIGTIQDYGILDAANMGAAMAPVDVKIEP
;
A
#
# COMPACT_ATOMS: atom_id res chain seq x y z
N MET A 1 -4.91 26.01 4.10
CA MET A 1 -5.47 25.36 2.86
C MET A 1 -4.30 25.00 1.95
N ALA A 2 -4.35 23.83 1.33
CA ALA A 2 -3.30 23.39 0.44
C ALA A 2 -2.95 24.42 -0.65
N GLN A 3 -1.65 24.60 -0.91
CA GLN A 3 -1.15 25.49 -1.96
C GLN A 3 -0.53 24.65 -3.08
N ARG A 4 -0.87 24.96 -4.32
CA ARG A 4 -0.27 24.30 -5.48
C ARG A 4 0.88 25.12 -6.06
N LYS A 5 2.05 24.50 -6.22
CA LYS A 5 3.20 25.04 -6.93
C LYS A 5 3.65 24.08 -8.01
N GLY A 6 3.32 24.36 -9.26
CA GLY A 6 3.57 23.44 -10.37
C GLY A 6 2.80 22.12 -10.21
N LYS A 7 3.51 20.99 -10.14
CA LYS A 7 2.97 19.65 -9.89
C LYS A 7 2.94 19.28 -8.41
N THR A 8 3.43 20.15 -7.53
CA THR A 8 3.51 19.88 -6.09
C THR A 8 2.37 20.58 -5.36
N VAL A 9 1.74 19.86 -4.45
CA VAL A 9 0.76 20.37 -3.50
C VAL A 9 1.43 20.43 -2.14
N ILE A 10 1.46 21.60 -1.53
CA ILE A 10 1.99 21.83 -0.17
C ILE A 10 0.83 21.77 0.81
N LEU A 11 0.97 20.95 1.85
CA LEU A 11 -0.05 20.74 2.87
C LEU A 11 0.28 21.58 4.11
N GLU A 12 -0.57 22.55 4.44
CA GLU A 12 -0.37 23.40 5.62
C GLU A 12 -0.67 22.66 6.93
N SER A 13 -1.62 21.72 6.90
CA SER A 13 -1.99 20.93 8.08
C SER A 13 -0.90 19.94 8.52
N LYS A 14 -0.04 19.53 7.59
CA LYS A 14 1.04 18.53 7.83
C LYS A 14 0.52 17.30 8.55
N PRO A 15 -0.36 16.50 7.93
CA PRO A 15 -0.89 15.30 8.55
C PRO A 15 0.22 14.37 9.01
N CYS A 16 0.13 13.89 10.26
CA CYS A 16 1.15 13.05 10.87
C CYS A 16 0.84 11.56 10.69
N ILE A 17 1.84 10.76 10.38
CA ILE A 17 1.76 9.30 10.43
C ILE A 17 2.02 8.89 11.88
N ILE A 18 0.94 8.63 12.63
CA ILE A 18 1.03 8.36 14.08
C ILE A 18 1.30 6.90 14.40
N ALA A 19 1.03 5.99 13.46
CA ALA A 19 1.38 4.58 13.57
C ALA A 19 1.46 3.94 12.19
N ASN A 20 2.18 2.85 12.10
CA ASN A 20 2.24 2.00 10.92
C ASN A 20 2.38 0.52 11.32
N ALA A 21 2.05 -0.37 10.40
CA ALA A 21 2.29 -1.78 10.54
C ALA A 21 2.65 -2.41 9.19
N GLY A 22 3.53 -3.39 9.25
CA GLY A 22 3.93 -4.23 8.13
C GLY A 22 3.72 -5.70 8.46
N VAL A 23 3.01 -6.40 7.61
CA VAL A 23 2.76 -7.84 7.72
C VAL A 23 3.29 -8.51 6.46
N ALA A 24 4.03 -9.60 6.60
CA ALA A 24 4.72 -10.21 5.46
C ALA A 24 4.61 -11.73 5.42
N GLY A 25 4.79 -12.26 4.22
CA GLY A 25 4.90 -13.70 4.00
C GLY A 25 6.30 -14.24 4.28
N LYS A 26 6.44 -15.56 4.18
CA LYS A 26 7.66 -16.29 4.45
C LYS A 26 8.88 -15.76 3.68
N LYS A 27 8.74 -15.54 2.38
CA LYS A 27 9.85 -15.11 1.53
C LYS A 27 10.40 -13.74 1.92
N GLU A 28 9.52 -12.85 2.32
CA GLU A 28 9.87 -11.51 2.77
C GLU A 28 10.53 -11.54 4.16
N SER A 29 10.07 -12.46 5.04
CA SER A 29 10.67 -12.65 6.37
C SER A 29 12.10 -13.20 6.32
N GLU A 30 12.44 -13.95 5.27
CA GLU A 30 13.80 -14.44 5.01
C GLU A 30 14.73 -13.37 4.40
N GLY A 31 14.18 -12.22 4.05
CA GLY A 31 14.91 -11.11 3.44
C GLY A 31 15.64 -10.23 4.46
N PRO A 32 16.41 -9.24 3.98
CA PRO A 32 17.22 -8.38 4.85
C PRO A 32 16.41 -7.48 5.80
N LEU A 33 15.12 -7.30 5.55
CA LEU A 33 14.20 -6.53 6.37
C LEU A 33 13.22 -7.44 7.14
N GLY A 34 13.49 -8.75 7.22
CA GLY A 34 12.58 -9.73 7.82
C GLY A 34 12.23 -9.41 9.27
N GLU A 35 13.20 -8.93 10.05
CA GLU A 35 13.03 -8.57 11.47
C GLU A 35 12.27 -7.25 11.69
N GLU A 36 12.09 -6.44 10.64
CA GLU A 36 11.41 -5.15 10.71
C GLU A 36 9.88 -5.28 10.55
N PHE A 37 9.38 -6.44 10.12
CA PHE A 37 7.94 -6.67 10.02
C PHE A 37 7.32 -6.89 11.39
N ASP A 38 6.14 -6.33 11.61
CA ASP A 38 5.40 -6.51 12.86
C ASP A 38 4.89 -7.95 13.03
N GLU A 39 4.57 -8.60 11.92
CA GLU A 39 4.10 -9.98 11.90
C GLU A 39 4.49 -10.67 10.59
N THR A 40 4.86 -11.93 10.67
CA THR A 40 5.23 -12.74 9.50
C THR A 40 4.52 -14.08 9.53
N TYR A 41 4.25 -14.63 8.34
CA TYR A 41 3.59 -15.92 8.17
C TYR A 41 4.51 -16.91 7.48
N GLU A 42 4.69 -18.08 8.10
CA GLU A 42 5.43 -19.20 7.53
C GLU A 42 4.61 -19.93 6.44
N ASP A 43 3.29 -19.96 6.60
CA ASP A 43 2.37 -20.55 5.63
C ASP A 43 1.92 -19.50 4.61
N THR A 44 2.17 -19.77 3.33
CA THR A 44 1.77 -18.88 2.22
C THR A 44 0.27 -18.74 2.05
N THR A 45 -0.52 -19.65 2.60
CA THR A 45 -1.99 -19.59 2.58
C THR A 45 -2.57 -18.92 3.82
N MET A 46 -1.76 -18.75 4.87
CA MET A 46 -2.21 -18.18 6.16
C MET A 46 -3.44 -18.90 6.71
N GLY A 47 -3.50 -20.21 6.48
CA GLY A 47 -4.63 -21.05 6.86
C GLY A 47 -5.90 -20.87 6.03
N GLN A 48 -5.84 -20.11 4.93
CA GLN A 48 -6.96 -19.87 4.04
C GLN A 48 -7.03 -20.92 2.91
N ASP A 49 -8.20 -21.05 2.29
CA ASP A 49 -8.45 -22.03 1.23
C ASP A 49 -8.09 -21.51 -0.19
N CYS A 50 -7.76 -20.22 -0.32
CA CYS A 50 -7.27 -19.63 -1.56
C CYS A 50 -6.41 -18.40 -1.31
N TRP A 51 -5.56 -18.05 -2.27
CA TRP A 51 -4.57 -16.96 -2.14
C TRP A 51 -5.21 -15.57 -2.07
N GLU A 52 -6.36 -15.38 -2.71
CA GLU A 52 -7.13 -14.13 -2.63
C GLU A 52 -7.63 -13.87 -1.20
N LYS A 53 -8.03 -14.92 -0.48
CA LYS A 53 -8.40 -14.80 0.94
C LYS A 53 -7.17 -14.59 1.82
N SER A 54 -6.05 -15.20 1.48
CA SER A 54 -4.78 -14.95 2.19
C SER A 54 -4.35 -13.49 2.08
N GLU A 55 -4.47 -12.89 0.90
CA GLU A 55 -4.22 -11.46 0.69
C GLU A 55 -5.19 -10.59 1.51
N THR A 56 -6.46 -10.96 1.55
CA THR A 56 -7.48 -10.31 2.39
C THR A 56 -7.09 -10.31 3.86
N GLU A 57 -6.60 -11.44 4.37
CA GLU A 57 -6.18 -11.58 5.77
C GLU A 57 -4.93 -10.74 6.07
N LEU A 58 -3.94 -10.70 5.16
CA LEU A 58 -2.78 -9.83 5.29
C LEU A 58 -3.18 -8.36 5.46
N MET A 59 -4.06 -7.86 4.61
CA MET A 59 -4.51 -6.48 4.68
C MET A 59 -5.27 -6.18 5.97
N LYS A 60 -6.22 -7.05 6.33
CA LYS A 60 -6.97 -6.92 7.57
C LYS A 60 -6.04 -6.84 8.76
N ARG A 61 -5.06 -7.75 8.83
CA ARG A 61 -4.11 -7.81 9.93
C ARG A 61 -3.22 -6.57 10.02
N ALA A 62 -2.70 -6.09 8.88
CA ALA A 62 -1.90 -4.86 8.85
C ALA A 62 -2.69 -3.63 9.36
N ILE A 63 -3.95 -3.48 8.94
CA ILE A 63 -4.80 -2.39 9.39
C ILE A 63 -5.08 -2.50 10.90
N GLU A 64 -5.43 -3.68 11.40
CA GLU A 64 -5.70 -3.91 12.82
C GLU A 64 -4.48 -3.60 13.71
N LEU A 65 -3.30 -4.03 13.28
CA LEU A 65 -2.06 -3.74 13.97
C LEU A 65 -1.73 -2.24 13.96
N ALA A 66 -1.87 -1.57 12.81
CA ALA A 66 -1.63 -0.14 12.71
C ALA A 66 -2.58 0.67 13.62
N ILE A 67 -3.87 0.32 13.64
CA ILE A 67 -4.85 0.96 14.53
C ILE A 67 -4.46 0.70 15.99
N SER A 68 -4.17 -0.54 16.37
CA SER A 68 -3.75 -0.88 17.73
C SER A 68 -2.51 -0.08 18.18
N LYS A 69 -1.50 0.04 17.32
CA LYS A 69 -0.28 0.81 17.61
C LYS A 69 -0.53 2.32 17.70
N SER A 70 -1.60 2.82 17.10
CA SER A 70 -1.95 4.26 17.13
C SER A 70 -2.62 4.70 18.43
N ALA A 71 -2.95 3.78 19.33
CA ALA A 71 -3.78 4.01 20.51
C ALA A 71 -5.17 4.62 20.19
N LYS A 72 -5.67 4.42 18.96
CA LYS A 72 -7.01 4.82 18.52
C LYS A 72 -7.92 3.60 18.48
N GLU A 73 -9.20 3.85 18.75
CA GLU A 73 -10.25 2.84 18.55
C GLU A 73 -10.72 2.82 17.07
N LYS A 74 -11.25 1.69 16.61
CA LYS A 74 -11.80 1.58 15.25
C LYS A 74 -12.87 2.65 14.95
N THR A 75 -13.60 3.07 15.95
CA THR A 75 -14.64 4.10 15.88
C THR A 75 -14.11 5.53 15.69
N GLU A 76 -12.82 5.74 15.92
CA GLU A 76 -12.14 7.02 15.72
C GLU A 76 -11.51 7.14 14.32
N ILE A 77 -11.59 6.07 13.52
CA ILE A 77 -11.11 6.06 12.15
C ILE A 77 -12.24 6.51 11.22
N ASP A 78 -12.07 7.66 10.61
CA ASP A 78 -13.07 8.26 9.72
C ASP A 78 -13.21 7.48 8.40
N ALA A 79 -12.08 7.01 7.85
CA ALA A 79 -12.06 6.21 6.61
C ALA A 79 -10.76 5.42 6.44
N VAL A 80 -10.84 4.39 5.59
CA VAL A 80 -9.68 3.66 5.08
C VAL A 80 -9.55 3.92 3.57
N PHE A 81 -8.39 4.36 3.14
CA PHE A 81 -8.00 4.48 1.75
C PHE A 81 -7.09 3.31 1.41
N SER A 82 -7.56 2.38 0.59
CA SER A 82 -6.80 1.14 0.37
C SER A 82 -6.95 0.59 -1.03
N GLY A 83 -6.03 -0.26 -1.40
CA GLY A 83 -6.08 -1.00 -2.63
C GLY A 83 -5.12 -2.18 -2.65
N ASP A 84 -5.29 -3.00 -3.65
CA ASP A 84 -4.51 -4.20 -3.88
C ASP A 84 -4.21 -4.35 -5.38
N LEU A 85 -3.57 -5.44 -5.77
CA LEU A 85 -3.24 -5.69 -7.18
C LEU A 85 -4.35 -6.40 -7.95
N LEU A 86 -5.40 -6.86 -7.27
CA LEU A 86 -6.46 -7.63 -7.90
C LEU A 86 -7.48 -6.71 -8.58
N ASN A 87 -8.18 -7.23 -9.58
CA ASN A 87 -9.23 -6.50 -10.26
C ASN A 87 -10.28 -6.01 -9.27
N GLN A 88 -10.70 -4.75 -9.45
CA GLN A 88 -11.76 -4.13 -8.68
C GLN A 88 -11.48 -4.02 -7.16
N CYS A 89 -10.19 -4.06 -6.77
CA CYS A 89 -9.79 -4.00 -5.36
C CYS A 89 -10.48 -5.07 -4.51
N ILE A 90 -10.55 -6.31 -5.02
CA ILE A 90 -11.33 -7.37 -4.37
C ILE A 90 -10.72 -7.77 -3.03
N GLY A 91 -9.38 -7.84 -2.93
CA GLY A 91 -8.68 -8.16 -1.68
C GLY A 91 -8.99 -7.15 -0.59
N SER A 92 -8.83 -5.87 -0.88
CA SER A 92 -9.09 -4.77 0.06
C SER A 92 -10.56 -4.63 0.41
N THR A 93 -11.46 -4.81 -0.56
CA THR A 93 -12.91 -4.73 -0.31
C THR A 93 -13.36 -5.82 0.67
N PHE A 94 -12.88 -7.05 0.49
CA PHE A 94 -13.22 -8.14 1.42
C PHE A 94 -12.55 -7.97 2.79
N ALA A 95 -11.33 -7.44 2.85
CA ALA A 95 -10.67 -7.16 4.11
C ALA A 95 -11.46 -6.14 4.97
N LEU A 96 -12.03 -5.13 4.34
CA LEU A 96 -12.73 -4.05 5.03
C LEU A 96 -14.20 -4.35 5.33
N ARG A 97 -14.80 -5.34 4.66
CA ARG A 97 -16.20 -5.71 4.81
C ARG A 97 -16.62 -5.93 6.26
N GLU A 98 -15.77 -6.56 7.06
CA GLU A 98 -16.04 -6.92 8.45
C GLU A 98 -15.57 -5.86 9.46
N MET A 99 -14.83 -4.85 9.01
CA MET A 99 -14.26 -3.82 9.88
C MET A 99 -15.26 -2.72 10.24
N ASN A 100 -16.32 -2.56 9.43
CA ASN A 100 -17.35 -1.54 9.59
C ASN A 100 -16.79 -0.11 9.66
N ILE A 101 -15.75 0.17 8.86
CA ILE A 101 -15.13 1.50 8.70
C ILE A 101 -15.42 1.96 7.27
N PRO A 102 -15.83 3.23 7.04
CA PRO A 102 -15.97 3.78 5.70
C PRO A 102 -14.70 3.56 4.88
N SER A 103 -14.82 3.19 3.62
CA SER A 103 -13.66 2.87 2.80
C SER A 103 -13.75 3.38 1.38
N VAL A 104 -12.60 3.72 0.82
CA VAL A 104 -12.42 4.13 -0.57
C VAL A 104 -11.37 3.25 -1.22
N GLY A 105 -11.78 2.49 -2.23
CA GLY A 105 -10.88 1.66 -3.02
C GLY A 105 -10.06 2.51 -3.98
N LEU A 106 -8.74 2.27 -4.01
CA LEU A 106 -7.77 2.95 -4.86
C LEU A 106 -7.00 1.92 -5.67
N TYR A 107 -6.72 2.21 -6.92
CA TYR A 107 -5.94 1.34 -7.77
C TYR A 107 -4.83 2.10 -8.49
N GLY A 108 -3.60 1.80 -8.13
CA GLY A 108 -2.39 2.36 -8.73
C GLY A 108 -1.30 1.31 -8.91
N ALA A 109 -1.65 0.02 -8.89
CA ALA A 109 -0.71 -1.10 -8.91
C ALA A 109 0.43 -0.88 -7.89
N CYS A 110 1.68 -0.87 -8.31
CA CYS A 110 2.84 -0.68 -7.43
C CYS A 110 2.86 0.67 -6.70
N SER A 111 2.11 1.66 -7.17
CA SER A 111 2.02 2.99 -6.54
C SER A 111 0.85 3.12 -5.53
N THR A 112 0.09 2.06 -5.29
CA THR A 112 -1.14 2.13 -4.47
C THR A 112 -0.87 2.66 -3.06
N MET A 113 0.22 2.28 -2.39
CA MET A 113 0.52 2.82 -1.07
C MET A 113 0.78 4.33 -1.10
N ALA A 114 1.58 4.81 -2.05
CA ALA A 114 1.83 6.24 -2.22
C ALA A 114 0.53 6.99 -2.58
N LEU A 115 -0.30 6.43 -3.46
CA LEU A 115 -1.60 6.97 -3.80
C LEU A 115 -2.52 7.05 -2.57
N SER A 116 -2.59 6.00 -1.76
CA SER A 116 -3.38 5.96 -0.53
C SER A 116 -2.93 7.02 0.47
N LEU A 117 -1.62 7.16 0.69
CA LEU A 117 -1.06 8.22 1.53
C LEU A 117 -1.38 9.62 1.01
N CYS A 118 -1.28 9.84 -0.30
CA CYS A 118 -1.62 11.12 -0.92
C CYS A 118 -3.09 11.49 -0.72
N VAL A 119 -4.01 10.54 -1.00
CA VAL A 119 -5.45 10.79 -0.86
C VAL A 119 -5.82 10.98 0.62
N ALA A 120 -5.26 10.16 1.52
CA ALA A 120 -5.44 10.29 2.96
C ALA A 120 -5.00 11.67 3.47
N ALA A 121 -3.81 12.12 3.08
CA ALA A 121 -3.30 13.44 3.47
C ALA A 121 -4.15 14.60 2.93
N LEU A 122 -4.60 14.51 1.67
CA LEU A 122 -5.50 15.50 1.07
C LEU A 122 -6.87 15.53 1.75
N SER A 123 -7.39 14.38 2.17
CA SER A 123 -8.67 14.30 2.87
C SER A 123 -8.62 15.00 4.25
N ILE A 124 -7.51 14.86 4.97
CA ILE A 124 -7.26 15.59 6.23
C ILE A 124 -7.06 17.07 5.95
N GLU A 125 -6.26 17.46 4.95
CA GLU A 125 -6.02 18.84 4.57
C GLU A 125 -7.31 19.56 4.16
N SER A 126 -8.28 18.84 3.57
CA SER A 126 -9.59 19.42 3.23
C SER A 126 -10.46 19.75 4.46
N GLY A 127 -10.10 19.25 5.64
CA GLY A 127 -10.87 19.38 6.87
C GLY A 127 -12.04 18.41 7.00
N GLY A 128 -12.22 17.50 6.03
CA GLY A 128 -13.31 16.51 6.04
C GLY A 128 -13.06 15.33 6.98
N PHE A 129 -11.81 15.04 7.28
CA PHE A 129 -11.39 13.89 8.09
C PHE A 129 -10.39 14.31 9.16
N SER A 130 -10.33 13.55 10.24
CA SER A 130 -9.42 13.78 11.37
C SER A 130 -8.38 12.69 11.51
N THR A 131 -8.79 11.44 11.38
CA THR A 131 -7.93 10.26 11.46
C THR A 131 -8.35 9.25 10.42
N VAL A 132 -7.42 8.85 9.57
CA VAL A 132 -7.67 7.92 8.47
C VAL A 132 -6.57 6.87 8.38
N VAL A 133 -6.84 5.79 7.68
CA VAL A 133 -5.85 4.74 7.41
C VAL A 133 -5.56 4.70 5.90
N ALA A 134 -4.28 4.63 5.55
CA ALA A 134 -3.81 4.27 4.22
C ALA A 134 -3.26 2.84 4.26
N ALA A 135 -3.70 1.97 3.35
CA ALA A 135 -3.27 0.58 3.35
C ALA A 135 -3.14 0.01 1.93
N THR A 136 -2.26 -0.97 1.78
CA THR A 136 -2.14 -1.73 0.54
C THR A 136 -1.69 -3.15 0.84
N SER A 137 -2.04 -4.08 -0.05
CA SER A 137 -1.59 -5.46 0.02
C SER A 137 -1.19 -6.00 -1.34
N SER A 138 -0.46 -7.08 -1.33
CA SER A 138 -0.28 -7.97 -2.46
C SER A 138 0.01 -9.38 -1.96
N HIS A 139 -0.36 -10.37 -2.75
CA HIS A 139 0.04 -11.74 -2.55
C HIS A 139 0.63 -12.27 -3.85
N PHE A 140 1.83 -12.83 -3.79
CA PHE A 140 2.54 -13.30 -4.97
C PHE A 140 1.66 -14.17 -5.89
N CYS A 141 1.02 -15.20 -5.33
CA CYS A 141 0.26 -16.15 -6.16
C CYS A 141 -1.00 -15.53 -6.75
N SER A 142 -1.75 -14.71 -6.02
CA SER A 142 -2.95 -14.05 -6.54
C SER A 142 -2.60 -13.03 -7.63
N ALA A 143 -1.56 -12.23 -7.43
CA ALA A 143 -1.07 -11.27 -8.40
C ALA A 143 -0.53 -11.96 -9.68
N GLU A 144 0.27 -13.01 -9.53
CA GLU A 144 0.80 -13.77 -10.67
C GLU A 144 -0.31 -14.41 -11.51
N LYS A 145 -1.30 -14.98 -10.85
CA LYS A 145 -2.48 -15.57 -11.52
C LYS A 145 -3.22 -14.55 -12.37
N GLN A 146 -3.22 -13.28 -11.96
CA GLN A 146 -3.94 -12.24 -12.64
C GLN A 146 -3.11 -11.53 -13.73
N PHE A 147 -1.82 -11.30 -13.49
CA PHE A 147 -0.99 -10.47 -14.36
C PHE A 147 -0.06 -11.25 -15.28
N ARG A 148 0.26 -12.50 -14.96
CA ARG A 148 1.09 -13.35 -15.78
C ARG A 148 0.29 -14.40 -16.50
N TYR A 149 -0.32 -14.02 -17.56
CA TYR A 149 -1.05 -14.91 -18.46
C TYR A 149 -0.12 -15.43 -19.57
N PRO A 150 -0.23 -16.70 -19.98
CA PRO A 150 -0.99 -17.77 -19.34
C PRO A 150 -0.16 -18.58 -18.32
N LEU A 151 -0.55 -18.56 -17.06
CA LEU A 151 0.07 -19.39 -16.02
C LEU A 151 -0.04 -20.89 -16.30
N GLU A 152 -1.06 -21.30 -17.04
CA GLU A 152 -1.32 -22.71 -17.40
C GLU A 152 -0.16 -23.34 -18.18
N TYR A 153 0.63 -22.57 -18.89
CA TYR A 153 1.78 -23.08 -19.64
C TYR A 153 3.03 -23.29 -18.79
N GLY A 154 2.96 -23.04 -17.49
CA GLY A 154 4.01 -23.35 -16.54
C GLY A 154 5.36 -22.72 -16.88
N GLY A 155 5.34 -21.51 -17.41
CA GLY A 155 6.57 -20.81 -17.78
C GLY A 155 7.51 -20.74 -16.58
N GLN A 156 8.70 -21.34 -16.70
CA GLN A 156 9.72 -21.24 -15.68
C GLN A 156 10.20 -19.78 -15.59
N ARG A 157 10.23 -19.26 -14.37
CA ARG A 157 10.81 -17.95 -14.12
C ARG A 157 12.33 -18.00 -14.36
N THR A 158 12.84 -16.97 -14.99
CA THR A 158 14.28 -16.80 -15.04
C THR A 158 14.83 -16.49 -13.64
N PRO A 159 16.09 -16.85 -13.34
CA PRO A 159 16.69 -16.53 -12.03
C PRO A 159 16.70 -15.03 -11.70
N THR A 160 16.64 -14.17 -12.72
CA THR A 160 16.63 -12.72 -12.61
C THR A 160 15.22 -12.11 -12.54
N ALA A 161 14.16 -12.94 -12.64
CA ALA A 161 12.80 -12.43 -12.57
C ALA A 161 12.48 -11.89 -11.19
N GLN A 162 11.89 -10.71 -11.13
CA GLN A 162 11.41 -10.13 -9.89
C GLN A 162 10.15 -10.85 -9.39
N TRP A 163 9.99 -10.85 -8.08
CA TRP A 163 8.87 -11.46 -7.40
C TRP A 163 7.91 -10.39 -6.90
N THR A 164 6.61 -10.63 -7.06
CA THR A 164 5.61 -9.83 -6.37
C THR A 164 5.69 -10.12 -4.87
N VAL A 165 5.69 -9.07 -4.07
CA VAL A 165 5.73 -9.18 -2.60
C VAL A 165 4.46 -9.85 -2.09
N THR A 166 4.61 -10.71 -1.09
CA THR A 166 3.50 -11.23 -0.29
C THR A 166 3.49 -10.48 1.04
N GLY A 167 2.64 -9.49 1.16
CA GLY A 167 2.60 -8.66 2.35
C GLY A 167 1.55 -7.56 2.27
N SER A 168 1.38 -6.87 3.37
CA SER A 168 0.53 -5.70 3.49
C SER A 168 1.16 -4.67 4.39
N GLY A 169 0.97 -3.41 4.05
CA GLY A 169 1.35 -2.27 4.87
C GLY A 169 0.15 -1.37 5.14
N ALA A 170 0.08 -0.84 6.37
CA ALA A 170 -0.92 0.14 6.77
C ALA A 170 -0.29 1.27 7.57
N ALA A 171 -0.80 2.48 7.40
CA ALA A 171 -0.40 3.65 8.15
C ALA A 171 -1.64 4.41 8.64
N VAL A 172 -1.63 4.79 9.91
CA VAL A 172 -2.65 5.66 10.50
C VAL A 172 -2.18 7.11 10.42
N ILE A 173 -2.95 7.93 9.73
CA ILE A 173 -2.64 9.35 9.50
C ILE A 173 -3.64 10.20 10.27
N SER A 174 -3.15 11.16 11.05
CA SER A 174 -3.98 12.05 11.87
C SER A 174 -3.65 13.52 11.61
N LYS A 175 -4.65 14.37 11.79
CA LYS A 175 -4.46 15.82 11.83
C LYS A 175 -3.75 16.29 13.10
N GLU A 176 -3.74 15.46 14.14
CA GLU A 176 -3.08 15.79 15.42
C GLU A 176 -1.57 15.78 15.22
N ARG A 177 -0.94 16.86 15.61
CA ARG A 177 0.52 16.98 15.50
C ARG A 177 1.23 16.19 16.60
N SER A 178 2.32 15.55 16.20
CA SER A 178 3.25 14.89 17.11
C SER A 178 4.66 15.38 16.78
N ASP A 179 5.44 15.70 17.78
CA ASP A 179 6.83 16.16 17.59
C ASP A 179 7.79 15.01 17.22
N ILE A 180 7.37 13.79 17.42
CA ILE A 180 8.18 12.58 17.14
C ILE A 180 7.71 11.77 15.92
N SER A 181 6.53 12.06 15.40
CA SER A 181 5.97 11.33 14.26
C SER A 181 6.31 12.02 12.94
N PRO A 182 6.63 11.24 11.89
CA PRO A 182 6.80 11.82 10.56
C PRO A 182 5.48 12.41 10.06
N TYR A 183 5.58 13.43 9.22
CA TYR A 183 4.41 14.10 8.65
C TYR A 183 4.54 14.24 7.12
N ILE A 184 3.40 14.37 6.46
CA ILE A 184 3.33 14.61 5.02
C ILE A 184 3.17 16.11 4.81
N ASP A 185 4.20 16.78 4.29
CA ASP A 185 4.17 18.21 4.02
C ASP A 185 3.92 18.54 2.55
N LYS A 186 4.27 17.63 1.65
CA LYS A 186 4.15 17.82 0.19
C LYS A 186 3.72 16.56 -0.52
N ILE A 187 2.93 16.74 -1.56
CA ILE A 187 2.53 15.71 -2.49
C ILE A 187 2.97 16.15 -3.89
N HIS A 188 3.73 15.29 -4.57
CA HIS A 188 4.10 15.53 -5.96
C HIS A 188 3.31 14.60 -6.87
N ILE A 189 2.58 15.18 -7.83
CA ILE A 189 1.77 14.41 -8.80
C ILE A 189 2.58 14.23 -10.07
N GLY A 190 2.90 12.98 -10.38
CA GLY A 190 3.66 12.60 -11.56
C GLY A 190 2.89 12.77 -12.87
N THR A 191 3.60 12.57 -13.98
CA THR A 191 3.03 12.51 -15.33
C THR A 191 3.32 11.13 -15.90
N ILE A 192 2.35 10.53 -16.55
CA ILE A 192 2.55 9.27 -17.26
C ILE A 192 3.55 9.50 -18.41
N GLN A 193 4.56 8.66 -18.45
CA GLN A 193 5.61 8.68 -19.49
C GLN A 193 5.80 7.28 -20.05
N ASP A 194 5.89 7.19 -21.37
CA ASP A 194 6.27 5.97 -22.05
C ASP A 194 7.73 6.09 -22.51
N TYR A 195 8.58 5.21 -22.04
CA TYR A 195 10.00 5.13 -22.40
C TYR A 195 10.26 4.09 -23.49
N GLY A 196 9.23 3.51 -24.10
CA GLY A 196 9.36 2.54 -25.17
C GLY A 196 9.98 1.21 -24.74
N ILE A 197 9.82 0.80 -23.48
CA ILE A 197 10.37 -0.45 -22.98
C ILE A 197 9.48 -1.60 -23.46
N LEU A 198 10.07 -2.52 -24.24
CA LEU A 198 9.35 -3.65 -24.84
C LEU A 198 9.45 -4.94 -24.01
N ASP A 199 10.42 -5.04 -23.11
CA ASP A 199 10.59 -6.21 -22.26
C ASP A 199 9.76 -6.08 -20.97
N ALA A 200 8.60 -6.70 -20.98
CA ALA A 200 7.70 -6.72 -19.81
C ALA A 200 8.30 -7.41 -18.57
N ALA A 201 9.34 -8.23 -18.72
CA ALA A 201 10.04 -8.85 -17.61
C ALA A 201 11.07 -7.93 -16.96
N ASN A 202 11.44 -6.83 -17.61
CA ASN A 202 12.42 -5.88 -17.11
C ASN A 202 11.77 -4.63 -16.50
N MET A 203 11.08 -4.82 -15.39
CA MET A 203 10.45 -3.72 -14.66
C MET A 203 11.46 -2.71 -14.11
N GLY A 204 12.68 -3.13 -13.80
CA GLY A 204 13.73 -2.25 -13.33
C GLY A 204 14.10 -1.16 -14.34
N ALA A 205 14.15 -1.50 -15.62
CA ALA A 205 14.41 -0.54 -16.68
C ALA A 205 13.27 0.48 -16.85
N ALA A 206 12.02 0.07 -16.57
CA ALA A 206 10.86 0.97 -16.58
C ALA A 206 10.83 1.91 -15.38
N MET A 207 11.30 1.44 -14.21
CA MET A 207 11.25 2.18 -12.95
C MET A 207 12.43 3.13 -12.75
N ALA A 208 13.63 2.77 -13.20
CA ALA A 208 14.84 3.55 -13.00
C ALA A 208 14.73 5.05 -13.43
N PRO A 209 14.06 5.41 -14.54
CA PRO A 209 13.91 6.82 -14.91
C PRO A 209 12.97 7.61 -13.98
N VAL A 210 12.15 6.95 -13.17
CA VAL A 210 11.24 7.63 -12.25
C VAL A 210 12.02 8.22 -11.07
N ASP A 211 13.05 7.53 -10.60
CA ASP A 211 13.84 7.94 -9.45
C ASP A 211 14.80 9.11 -9.72
N VAL A 212 15.10 9.39 -10.99
CA VAL A 212 16.12 10.41 -11.38
C VAL A 212 15.54 11.81 -11.54
N LYS A 213 14.21 11.99 -11.51
CA LYS A 213 13.56 13.30 -11.76
C LYS A 213 12.92 13.93 -10.52
N ILE A 214 13.37 13.62 -9.34
CA ILE A 214 13.05 14.42 -8.15
C ILE A 214 14.02 15.61 -8.13
N GLU A 215 13.70 16.62 -8.91
CA GLU A 215 14.38 17.92 -8.75
C GLU A 215 13.89 18.59 -7.47
N PRO A 216 14.79 19.22 -6.68
CA PRO A 216 14.49 19.83 -5.39
C PRO A 216 13.49 20.98 -5.44
#